data_9c11dfd71d0c16f663373561b6db130c
#
_entry.id   9c11dfd71d0c16f663373561b6db130c
#
_cell.length_a   1.000
_cell.length_b   1.000
_cell.length_c   1.000
_cell.angle_alpha   90.00
_cell.angle_beta   90.00
_cell.angle_gamma   90.00
#
_symmetry.space_group_name_H-M   'P 1'
#
loop_
_entity.id
_entity.type
_entity.pdbx_description
1 polymer ?
#
loop_
_entity_poly.entity_id
_entity_poly.type
_entity_poly.pdbx_seq_one_letter_code
_entity_poly.pdbx_strand_id
1 'polypeptide(L)'
;MHRDHRLVRAVLAKSVQLLLPLALGACQQTPINDGRAETAREFPVADRPVSKSDANIISTEIERDSVNEAKTVMDLARIEEGMTVADLGAGAGYYTVRLSQRVGAKGRVLAEDIDPDVIQDLGLRVERERLENVSIKLGAEDDPKLPANSFDRIFLVHMYHEVSEPYAFLWRLRPALRKGGKVIVVDVDRPTDRHGIPPDLLFCEFAAVGFRLSEFVRKPELQGYYAQFEAVGARPGPGTIVPCRIADADKTTVKPG
;
A
#
# COMPACT_ATOMS: atom_id res chain seq x y z
N MET A 1 84.30 -5.00 -67.80
CA MET A 1 84.15 -5.53 -66.46
C MET A 1 82.75 -5.21 -65.99
N HIS A 2 81.81 -6.17 -66.18
CA HIS A 2 80.43 -6.07 -65.84
C HIS A 2 80.15 -6.76 -64.50
N ARG A 3 79.45 -6.10 -63.61
CA ARG A 3 78.89 -6.74 -62.39
C ARG A 3 77.40 -6.54 -62.40
N ASP A 4 76.67 -7.65 -62.63
CA ASP A 4 75.24 -7.77 -62.44
C ASP A 4 74.86 -7.72 -60.97
N HIS A 5 73.94 -6.88 -60.65
CA HIS A 5 73.21 -6.90 -59.36
C HIS A 5 71.77 -7.37 -59.59
N ARG A 6 71.47 -8.60 -59.23
CA ARG A 6 70.13 -9.15 -59.17
C ARG A 6 69.40 -8.63 -57.89
N LEU A 7 68.38 -7.91 -58.11
CA LEU A 7 67.42 -7.50 -57.03
C LEU A 7 66.46 -8.65 -56.75
N VAL A 8 66.56 -9.17 -55.52
CA VAL A 8 65.60 -10.12 -54.98
C VAL A 8 64.38 -9.33 -54.42
N ARG A 9 63.22 -9.51 -55.03
CA ARG A 9 61.97 -8.96 -54.52
C ARG A 9 61.42 -9.88 -53.44
N ALA A 10 61.34 -9.42 -52.18
CA ALA A 10 60.68 -10.08 -51.10
C ALA A 10 59.14 -9.75 -51.20
N VAL A 11 58.38 -10.79 -51.35
CA VAL A 11 56.93 -10.71 -51.31
C VAL A 11 56.43 -10.78 -49.85
N LEU A 12 55.95 -9.64 -49.29
CA LEU A 12 55.31 -9.62 -47.98
C LEU A 12 53.87 -10.12 -48.16
N ALA A 13 53.62 -11.32 -47.64
CA ALA A 13 52.24 -11.80 -47.45
C ALA A 13 51.58 -11.07 -46.28
N LYS A 14 50.60 -10.23 -46.56
CA LYS A 14 49.74 -9.60 -45.51
C LYS A 14 48.66 -10.62 -45.07
N SER A 15 48.82 -11.16 -43.87
CA SER A 15 47.79 -11.98 -43.22
C SER A 15 46.68 -11.04 -42.74
N VAL A 16 45.51 -11.11 -43.37
CA VAL A 16 44.27 -10.44 -42.90
C VAL A 16 43.66 -11.32 -41.83
N GLN A 17 43.80 -10.92 -40.57
CA GLN A 17 43.06 -11.54 -39.46
C GLN A 17 41.64 -11.02 -39.48
N LEU A 18 40.69 -11.90 -39.82
CA LEU A 18 39.28 -11.68 -39.78
C LEU A 18 38.81 -11.76 -38.32
N LEU A 19 38.65 -10.62 -37.63
CA LEU A 19 38.03 -10.54 -36.30
C LEU A 19 36.54 -10.70 -36.46
N LEU A 20 36.02 -11.87 -36.11
CA LEU A 20 34.60 -12.14 -35.98
C LEU A 20 34.10 -11.47 -34.70
N PRO A 21 33.13 -10.54 -34.72
CA PRO A 21 32.56 -10.01 -33.49
C PRO A 21 31.66 -11.10 -32.85
N LEU A 22 32.03 -11.54 -31.64
CA LEU A 22 31.14 -12.31 -30.78
C LEU A 22 29.97 -11.38 -30.38
N ALA A 23 28.85 -11.53 -31.02
CA ALA A 23 27.60 -10.93 -30.57
C ALA A 23 27.17 -11.67 -29.28
N LEU A 24 27.48 -11.09 -28.13
CA LEU A 24 26.87 -11.44 -26.86
C LEU A 24 25.37 -11.09 -26.95
N GLY A 25 24.56 -12.07 -27.31
CA GLY A 25 23.12 -12.00 -27.23
C GLY A 25 22.73 -11.83 -25.76
N ALA A 26 22.55 -10.59 -25.32
CA ALA A 26 21.84 -10.32 -24.09
C ALA A 26 20.42 -10.88 -24.29
N CYS A 27 20.08 -11.97 -23.62
CA CYS A 27 18.69 -12.40 -23.47
C CYS A 27 17.97 -11.25 -22.79
N GLN A 28 17.30 -10.40 -23.56
CA GLN A 28 16.28 -9.50 -23.05
C GLN A 28 15.12 -10.40 -22.61
N GLN A 29 15.06 -10.67 -21.31
CA GLN A 29 13.89 -11.25 -20.71
C GLN A 29 12.74 -10.25 -20.96
N THR A 30 11.80 -10.63 -21.81
CA THR A 30 10.55 -9.90 -21.95
C THR A 30 9.93 -9.78 -20.55
N PRO A 31 9.60 -8.56 -20.09
CA PRO A 31 8.97 -8.41 -18.79
C PRO A 31 7.70 -9.24 -18.76
N ILE A 32 7.60 -10.13 -17.78
CA ILE A 32 6.40 -10.93 -17.55
C ILE A 32 5.30 -9.92 -17.21
N ASN A 33 4.31 -9.79 -18.08
CA ASN A 33 3.13 -8.97 -17.78
C ASN A 33 2.20 -9.79 -16.89
N ASP A 34 2.43 -9.72 -15.59
CA ASP A 34 1.63 -10.35 -14.54
C ASP A 34 0.46 -9.48 -14.06
N GLY A 35 0.22 -8.34 -14.72
CA GLY A 35 -0.82 -7.37 -14.36
C GLY A 35 -0.44 -6.47 -13.19
N ARG A 36 0.70 -6.70 -12.52
CA ARG A 36 1.17 -5.89 -11.40
C ARG A 36 1.82 -4.58 -11.88
N ALA A 37 1.67 -3.52 -11.07
CA ALA A 37 2.44 -2.31 -11.27
C ALA A 37 3.95 -2.60 -11.28
N GLU A 38 4.70 -1.99 -12.20
CA GLU A 38 6.15 -2.19 -12.30
C GLU A 38 6.85 -1.87 -10.97
N THR A 39 6.38 -0.84 -10.30
CA THR A 39 6.87 -0.40 -8.98
C THR A 39 6.59 -1.39 -7.86
N ALA A 40 5.61 -2.30 -8.00
CA ALA A 40 5.32 -3.34 -7.02
C ALA A 40 6.19 -4.58 -7.17
N ARG A 41 6.90 -4.76 -8.30
CA ARG A 41 7.63 -6.00 -8.62
C ARG A 41 8.85 -6.27 -7.74
N GLU A 42 9.36 -5.26 -7.03
CA GLU A 42 10.42 -5.46 -6.03
C GLU A 42 9.91 -6.08 -4.72
N PHE A 43 8.58 -6.13 -4.53
CA PHE A 43 7.92 -6.69 -3.36
C PHE A 43 7.35 -8.08 -3.65
N PRO A 44 7.24 -8.95 -2.63
CA PRO A 44 6.60 -10.25 -2.81
C PRO A 44 5.12 -10.11 -3.16
N VAL A 45 4.61 -11.07 -3.90
CA VAL A 45 3.17 -11.19 -4.19
C VAL A 45 2.44 -11.63 -2.92
N ALA A 46 1.27 -11.07 -2.65
CA ALA A 46 0.42 -11.53 -1.56
C ALA A 46 -0.12 -12.94 -1.86
N ASP A 47 -0.05 -13.84 -0.88
CA ASP A 47 -0.59 -15.21 -1.00
C ASP A 47 -2.03 -15.25 -0.44
N ARG A 48 -2.88 -14.41 -1.00
CA ARG A 48 -4.31 -14.34 -0.67
C ARG A 48 -5.12 -13.83 -1.86
N PRO A 49 -6.37 -14.28 -2.03
CA PRO A 49 -7.29 -13.64 -2.97
C PRO A 49 -7.59 -12.20 -2.51
N VAL A 50 -8.05 -11.38 -3.44
CA VAL A 50 -8.43 -9.98 -3.19
C VAL A 50 -9.88 -9.82 -3.59
N SER A 51 -10.69 -9.21 -2.74
CA SER A 51 -12.05 -8.79 -3.10
C SER A 51 -11.98 -7.72 -4.19
N LYS A 52 -12.88 -7.79 -5.15
CA LYS A 52 -13.07 -6.67 -6.07
C LYS A 52 -13.74 -5.54 -5.31
N SER A 53 -13.31 -4.32 -5.57
CA SER A 53 -14.03 -3.15 -5.08
C SER A 53 -15.47 -3.20 -5.63
N ASP A 54 -16.44 -3.31 -4.73
CA ASP A 54 -17.86 -3.40 -5.08
C ASP A 54 -18.63 -2.39 -4.21
N ALA A 55 -18.82 -1.21 -4.77
CA ALA A 55 -19.50 -0.09 -4.12
C ALA A 55 -20.94 -0.43 -3.62
N ASN A 56 -21.51 -1.55 -4.08
CA ASN A 56 -22.85 -1.98 -3.72
C ASN A 56 -22.97 -2.74 -2.39
N ILE A 57 -21.83 -3.08 -1.75
CA ILE A 57 -21.83 -3.85 -0.49
C ILE A 57 -21.60 -2.96 0.74
N ILE A 58 -21.30 -1.68 0.54
CA ILE A 58 -21.05 -0.75 1.64
C ILE A 58 -22.38 -0.38 2.31
N SER A 59 -22.45 -0.60 3.63
CA SER A 59 -23.56 -0.11 4.44
C SER A 59 -23.73 1.40 4.24
N THR A 60 -24.98 1.84 4.19
CA THR A 60 -25.28 3.27 4.06
C THR A 60 -24.70 4.07 5.24
N GLU A 61 -24.47 5.36 5.06
CA GLU A 61 -24.03 6.24 6.16
C GLU A 61 -25.00 6.19 7.35
N ILE A 62 -26.31 6.07 7.08
CA ILE A 62 -27.33 5.96 8.12
C ILE A 62 -27.14 4.69 8.96
N GLU A 63 -26.88 3.56 8.33
CA GLU A 63 -26.60 2.30 9.03
C GLU A 63 -25.34 2.38 9.87
N ARG A 64 -24.26 2.94 9.33
CA ARG A 64 -23.00 3.14 10.04
C ARG A 64 -23.13 4.11 11.22
N ASP A 65 -23.90 5.18 11.05
CA ASP A 65 -24.21 6.14 12.11
C ASP A 65 -25.11 5.53 13.19
N SER A 66 -26.05 4.64 12.84
CA SER A 66 -26.92 3.98 13.80
C SER A 66 -26.17 3.16 14.85
N VAL A 67 -24.97 2.64 14.50
CA VAL A 67 -24.07 1.92 15.40
C VAL A 67 -22.93 2.80 15.93
N ASN A 68 -22.95 4.10 15.66
CA ASN A 68 -21.90 5.06 16.03
C ASN A 68 -20.50 4.65 15.56
N GLU A 69 -20.37 4.06 14.38
CA GLU A 69 -19.14 3.49 13.88
C GLU A 69 -17.98 4.50 13.91
N ALA A 70 -18.08 5.58 13.14
CA ALA A 70 -17.00 6.55 13.03
C ALA A 70 -16.66 7.19 14.40
N LYS A 71 -17.67 7.50 15.21
CA LYS A 71 -17.44 8.03 16.56
C LYS A 71 -16.64 7.06 17.41
N THR A 72 -17.04 5.79 17.46
CA THR A 72 -16.37 4.73 18.23
C THR A 72 -14.93 4.55 17.78
N VAL A 73 -14.69 4.47 16.47
CA VAL A 73 -13.35 4.29 15.89
C VAL A 73 -12.46 5.50 16.15
N MET A 74 -12.98 6.72 15.99
CA MET A 74 -12.21 7.93 16.27
C MET A 74 -11.87 8.08 17.77
N ASP A 75 -12.76 7.64 18.68
CA ASP A 75 -12.49 7.64 20.12
C ASP A 75 -11.39 6.63 20.48
N LEU A 76 -11.43 5.40 19.93
CA LEU A 76 -10.35 4.41 20.09
C LEU A 76 -9.03 4.92 19.52
N ALA A 77 -9.06 5.54 18.35
CA ALA A 77 -7.89 6.13 17.70
C ALA A 77 -7.38 7.40 18.40
N ARG A 78 -8.12 7.89 19.42
CA ARG A 78 -7.82 9.12 20.16
C ARG A 78 -7.60 10.31 19.24
N ILE A 79 -8.58 10.55 18.37
CA ILE A 79 -8.53 11.71 17.46
C ILE A 79 -8.87 12.96 18.24
N GLU A 80 -7.94 13.92 18.21
CA GLU A 80 -8.00 15.20 18.90
C GLU A 80 -7.99 16.36 17.89
N GLU A 81 -8.48 17.53 18.33
CA GLU A 81 -8.41 18.76 17.55
C GLU A 81 -6.97 19.11 17.17
N GLY A 82 -6.75 19.55 15.94
CA GLY A 82 -5.45 19.93 15.42
C GLY A 82 -4.61 18.78 14.83
N MET A 83 -5.03 17.53 14.97
CA MET A 83 -4.34 16.40 14.34
C MET A 83 -4.38 16.47 12.80
N THR A 84 -3.35 15.90 12.18
CA THR A 84 -3.32 15.64 10.75
C THR A 84 -3.54 14.15 10.50
N VAL A 85 -4.59 13.82 9.76
CA VAL A 85 -5.01 12.44 9.53
C VAL A 85 -5.15 12.14 8.03
N ALA A 86 -5.00 10.87 7.65
CA ALA A 86 -5.33 10.40 6.30
C ALA A 86 -6.47 9.39 6.37
N ASP A 87 -7.37 9.46 5.38
CA ASP A 87 -8.47 8.54 5.13
C ASP A 87 -8.19 7.88 3.78
N LEU A 88 -7.74 6.63 3.79
CA LEU A 88 -7.34 5.89 2.58
C LEU A 88 -8.46 4.94 2.15
N GLY A 89 -8.72 4.90 0.84
CA GLY A 89 -9.92 4.28 0.31
C GLY A 89 -11.15 5.04 0.79
N ALA A 90 -11.10 6.37 0.67
CA ALA A 90 -12.09 7.26 1.28
C ALA A 90 -13.51 7.08 0.72
N GLY A 91 -13.64 6.53 -0.50
CA GLY A 91 -14.91 6.30 -1.15
C GLY A 91 -15.75 7.57 -1.22
N ALA A 92 -17.03 7.46 -0.86
CA ALA A 92 -17.95 8.62 -0.80
C ALA A 92 -17.63 9.62 0.33
N GLY A 93 -16.60 9.40 1.17
CA GLY A 93 -16.16 10.34 2.19
C GLY A 93 -16.83 10.21 3.54
N TYR A 94 -17.36 9.04 3.89
CA TYR A 94 -18.02 8.83 5.20
C TYR A 94 -17.09 9.19 6.38
N TYR A 95 -15.86 8.66 6.40
CA TYR A 95 -14.88 9.04 7.42
C TYR A 95 -14.28 10.41 7.17
N THR A 96 -14.02 10.80 5.94
CA THR A 96 -13.47 12.11 5.58
C THR A 96 -14.23 13.26 6.24
N VAL A 97 -15.56 13.27 6.13
CA VAL A 97 -16.41 14.32 6.72
C VAL A 97 -16.32 14.31 8.25
N ARG A 98 -16.41 13.15 8.87
CA ARG A 98 -16.42 13.01 10.33
C ARG A 98 -15.05 13.29 10.95
N LEU A 99 -13.97 12.90 10.26
CA LEU A 99 -12.60 13.24 10.63
C LEU A 99 -12.37 14.76 10.51
N SER A 100 -12.84 15.38 9.42
CA SER A 100 -12.75 16.84 9.22
C SER A 100 -13.36 17.62 10.38
N GLN A 101 -14.56 17.21 10.81
CA GLN A 101 -15.23 17.80 11.96
C GLN A 101 -14.48 17.57 13.27
N ARG A 102 -13.95 16.34 13.46
CA ARG A 102 -13.29 15.93 14.70
C ARG A 102 -11.93 16.62 14.90
N VAL A 103 -11.13 16.77 13.84
CA VAL A 103 -9.83 17.46 13.93
C VAL A 103 -9.97 18.98 13.92
N GLY A 104 -11.13 19.49 13.50
CA GLY A 104 -11.45 20.92 13.51
C GLY A 104 -10.60 21.76 12.56
N ALA A 105 -10.80 23.08 12.61
CA ALA A 105 -10.17 24.03 11.66
C ALA A 105 -8.63 24.05 11.73
N LYS A 106 -8.04 23.68 12.85
CA LYS A 106 -6.57 23.59 13.02
C LYS A 106 -5.98 22.27 12.53
N GLY A 107 -6.79 21.21 12.43
CA GLY A 107 -6.39 19.92 11.90
C GLY A 107 -6.43 19.86 10.38
N ARG A 108 -6.01 18.73 9.83
CA ARG A 108 -6.04 18.47 8.38
C ARG A 108 -6.45 17.03 8.13
N VAL A 109 -7.21 16.82 7.08
CA VAL A 109 -7.56 15.51 6.55
C VAL A 109 -7.05 15.40 5.12
N LEU A 110 -6.34 14.33 4.81
CA LEU A 110 -6.06 13.93 3.43
C LEU A 110 -6.94 12.72 3.12
N ALA A 111 -7.88 12.88 2.20
CA ALA A 111 -8.70 11.79 1.68
C ALA A 111 -8.08 11.26 0.39
N GLU A 112 -7.89 9.97 0.31
CA GLU A 112 -7.25 9.31 -0.82
C GLU A 112 -8.10 8.15 -1.30
N ASP A 113 -8.16 7.98 -2.62
CA ASP A 113 -8.73 6.81 -3.28
C ASP A 113 -7.97 6.54 -4.57
N ILE A 114 -8.05 5.30 -5.09
CA ILE A 114 -7.39 4.91 -6.35
C ILE A 114 -8.29 5.13 -7.56
N ASP A 115 -9.60 5.29 -7.36
CA ASP A 115 -10.58 5.50 -8.42
C ASP A 115 -10.73 7.00 -8.72
N PRO A 116 -10.43 7.45 -9.95
CA PRO A 116 -10.55 8.87 -10.32
C PRO A 116 -11.99 9.39 -10.30
N ASP A 117 -12.99 8.55 -10.57
CA ASP A 117 -14.40 8.96 -10.53
C ASP A 117 -14.85 9.17 -9.08
N VAL A 118 -14.43 8.28 -8.16
CA VAL A 118 -14.65 8.43 -6.72
C VAL A 118 -13.99 9.72 -6.20
N ILE A 119 -12.76 10.00 -6.62
CA ILE A 119 -12.03 11.23 -6.26
C ILE A 119 -12.77 12.47 -6.75
N GLN A 120 -13.33 12.43 -7.94
CA GLN A 120 -14.12 13.56 -8.47
C GLN A 120 -15.37 13.79 -7.63
N ASP A 121 -16.14 12.75 -7.33
CA ASP A 121 -17.39 12.84 -6.54
C ASP A 121 -17.10 13.29 -5.10
N LEU A 122 -16.02 12.78 -4.50
CA LEU A 122 -15.57 13.22 -3.20
C LEU A 122 -15.17 14.70 -3.21
N GLY A 123 -14.55 15.19 -4.29
CA GLY A 123 -14.24 16.59 -4.49
C GLY A 123 -15.48 17.48 -4.45
N LEU A 124 -16.51 17.10 -5.20
CA LEU A 124 -17.79 17.79 -5.19
C LEU A 124 -18.47 17.77 -3.80
N ARG A 125 -18.32 16.68 -3.06
CA ARG A 125 -18.81 16.58 -1.68
C ARG A 125 -18.07 17.54 -0.76
N VAL A 126 -16.75 17.55 -0.79
CA VAL A 126 -15.90 18.43 0.03
C VAL A 126 -16.24 19.90 -0.21
N GLU A 127 -16.42 20.30 -1.48
CA GLU A 127 -16.82 21.66 -1.84
C GLU A 127 -18.23 21.98 -1.34
N ARG A 128 -19.21 21.14 -1.61
CA ARG A 128 -20.61 21.30 -1.19
C ARG A 128 -20.75 21.44 0.33
N GLU A 129 -20.00 20.64 1.08
CA GLU A 129 -20.03 20.63 2.55
C GLU A 129 -19.06 21.64 3.19
N ARG A 130 -18.30 22.39 2.37
CA ARG A 130 -17.33 23.42 2.79
C ARG A 130 -16.28 22.90 3.78
N LEU A 131 -15.69 21.75 3.46
CA LEU A 131 -14.69 21.12 4.32
C LEU A 131 -13.29 21.73 4.03
N GLU A 132 -13.02 22.93 4.54
CA GLU A 132 -11.83 23.72 4.23
C GLU A 132 -10.52 23.09 4.73
N ASN A 133 -10.57 22.12 5.63
CA ASN A 133 -9.44 21.42 6.18
C ASN A 133 -9.18 20.05 5.50
N VAL A 134 -9.89 19.74 4.41
CA VAL A 134 -9.76 18.50 3.65
C VAL A 134 -8.98 18.74 2.35
N SER A 135 -8.04 17.86 2.07
CA SER A 135 -7.37 17.75 0.77
C SER A 135 -7.64 16.38 0.17
N ILE A 136 -7.71 16.29 -1.15
CA ILE A 136 -8.03 15.06 -1.87
C ILE A 136 -6.85 14.63 -2.72
N LYS A 137 -6.61 13.33 -2.84
CA LYS A 137 -5.49 12.79 -3.60
C LYS A 137 -5.85 11.48 -4.29
N LEU A 138 -5.46 11.34 -5.55
CA LEU A 138 -5.48 10.09 -6.27
C LEU A 138 -4.24 9.27 -5.93
N GLY A 139 -4.43 8.09 -5.36
CA GLY A 139 -3.42 7.10 -5.03
C GLY A 139 -3.10 6.15 -6.17
N ALA A 140 -2.56 4.98 -5.79
CA ALA A 140 -2.36 3.83 -6.65
C ALA A 140 -2.42 2.55 -5.81
N GLU A 141 -2.69 1.40 -6.43
CA GLU A 141 -2.84 0.11 -5.75
C GLU A 141 -1.66 -0.28 -4.86
N ASP A 142 -0.46 0.13 -5.23
CA ASP A 142 0.80 -0.18 -4.55
C ASP A 142 1.40 1.02 -3.79
N ASP A 143 0.81 2.23 -3.94
CA ASP A 143 1.34 3.46 -3.34
C ASP A 143 0.24 4.50 -3.07
N PRO A 144 -0.11 4.76 -1.80
CA PRO A 144 -1.04 5.84 -1.46
C PRO A 144 -0.45 7.24 -1.68
N LYS A 145 0.79 7.34 -2.13
CA LYS A 145 1.52 8.60 -2.46
C LYS A 145 1.47 9.66 -1.36
N LEU A 146 1.52 9.23 -0.11
CA LEU A 146 1.43 10.12 1.04
C LEU A 146 2.73 10.91 1.27
N PRO A 147 2.65 12.18 1.70
CA PRO A 147 3.83 12.94 2.11
C PRO A 147 4.45 12.35 3.38
N ALA A 148 5.79 12.28 3.40
CA ALA A 148 6.53 11.74 4.54
C ALA A 148 6.33 12.59 5.81
N ASN A 149 6.37 11.95 6.99
CA ASN A 149 6.33 12.58 8.32
C ASN A 149 5.16 13.58 8.49
N SER A 150 3.98 13.22 8.00
CA SER A 150 2.84 14.14 7.91
C SER A 150 1.65 13.78 8.78
N PHE A 151 1.47 12.51 9.14
CA PHE A 151 0.22 12.04 9.74
C PHE A 151 0.37 11.55 11.17
N ASP A 152 -0.55 11.97 12.02
CA ASP A 152 -0.73 11.46 13.38
C ASP A 152 -1.51 10.13 13.35
N ARG A 153 -2.48 10.01 12.43
CA ARG A 153 -3.26 8.79 12.19
C ARG A 153 -3.51 8.59 10.68
N ILE A 154 -3.46 7.34 10.25
CA ILE A 154 -3.84 6.91 8.89
C ILE A 154 -4.91 5.86 9.04
N PHE A 155 -6.07 6.06 8.43
CA PHE A 155 -7.23 5.18 8.49
C PHE A 155 -7.32 4.31 7.24
N LEU A 156 -7.56 3.03 7.43
CA LEU A 156 -7.86 2.00 6.44
C LEU A 156 -9.15 1.32 6.90
N VAL A 157 -10.30 1.83 6.46
CA VAL A 157 -11.61 1.38 6.98
C VAL A 157 -12.38 0.66 5.91
N HIS A 158 -12.59 -0.64 6.11
CA HIS A 158 -13.30 -1.53 5.19
C HIS A 158 -12.70 -1.54 3.76
N MET A 159 -11.37 -1.34 3.63
CA MET A 159 -10.70 -1.28 2.34
C MET A 159 -9.42 -2.14 2.26
N TYR A 160 -8.78 -2.45 3.41
CA TYR A 160 -7.47 -3.12 3.36
C TYR A 160 -7.53 -4.51 2.71
N HIS A 161 -8.64 -5.21 2.83
CA HIS A 161 -8.87 -6.50 2.16
C HIS A 161 -8.90 -6.40 0.62
N GLU A 162 -9.07 -5.19 0.06
CA GLU A 162 -9.05 -4.92 -1.38
C GLU A 162 -7.65 -4.55 -1.89
N VAL A 163 -6.67 -4.31 -1.00
CA VAL A 163 -5.30 -3.97 -1.40
C VAL A 163 -4.63 -5.18 -2.06
N SER A 164 -4.36 -5.07 -3.36
CA SER A 164 -3.73 -6.13 -4.16
C SER A 164 -2.23 -6.26 -3.89
N GLU A 165 -1.56 -5.15 -3.53
CA GLU A 165 -0.12 -5.05 -3.30
C GLU A 165 0.21 -4.64 -1.85
N PRO A 166 -0.21 -5.43 -0.81
CA PRO A 166 -0.18 -4.99 0.58
C PRO A 166 1.23 -4.67 1.09
N TYR A 167 2.25 -5.41 0.64
CA TYR A 167 3.63 -5.18 1.08
C TYR A 167 4.20 -3.87 0.51
N ALA A 168 3.97 -3.60 -0.78
CA ALA A 168 4.37 -2.35 -1.41
C ALA A 168 3.62 -1.16 -0.80
N PHE A 169 2.31 -1.28 -0.68
CA PHE A 169 1.41 -0.28 -0.11
C PHE A 169 1.81 0.11 1.33
N LEU A 170 1.91 -0.85 2.22
CA LEU A 170 2.29 -0.62 3.62
C LEU A 170 3.73 -0.07 3.74
N TRP A 171 4.64 -0.55 2.90
CA TRP A 171 6.02 -0.11 2.90
C TRP A 171 6.13 1.37 2.50
N ARG A 172 5.34 1.83 1.53
CA ARG A 172 5.29 3.22 1.08
C ARG A 172 4.45 4.12 2.00
N LEU A 173 3.42 3.55 2.62
CA LEU A 173 2.64 4.24 3.63
C LEU A 173 3.47 4.59 4.87
N ARG A 174 4.35 3.68 5.32
CA ARG A 174 5.04 3.79 6.60
C ARG A 174 5.81 5.10 6.82
N PRO A 175 6.57 5.67 5.85
CA PRO A 175 7.26 6.95 6.03
C PRO A 175 6.34 8.15 6.25
N ALA A 176 5.07 8.03 5.93
CA ALA A 176 4.11 9.13 6.08
C ALA A 176 3.73 9.38 7.55
N LEU A 177 3.93 8.39 8.42
CA LEU A 177 3.67 8.55 9.85
C LEU A 177 4.67 9.50 10.51
N ARG A 178 4.17 10.40 11.34
CA ARG A 178 4.98 11.15 12.30
C ARG A 178 5.49 10.23 13.41
N LYS A 179 6.44 10.72 14.18
CA LYS A 179 6.88 10.04 15.41
C LYS A 179 5.67 9.82 16.33
N GLY A 180 5.37 8.57 16.66
CA GLY A 180 4.20 8.19 17.45
C GLY A 180 2.89 8.10 16.66
N GLY A 181 2.94 8.34 15.35
CA GLY A 181 1.80 8.14 14.45
C GLY A 181 1.37 6.68 14.38
N LYS A 182 0.10 6.44 14.09
CA LYS A 182 -0.52 5.12 14.06
C LYS A 182 -1.28 4.87 12.77
N VAL A 183 -1.32 3.62 12.34
CA VAL A 183 -2.25 3.15 11.31
C VAL A 183 -3.43 2.48 11.99
N ILE A 184 -4.62 2.86 11.61
CA ILE A 184 -5.89 2.35 12.11
C ILE A 184 -6.52 1.50 11.02
N VAL A 185 -6.83 0.25 11.34
CA VAL A 185 -7.57 -0.64 10.45
C VAL A 185 -8.89 -1.01 11.12
N VAL A 186 -9.97 -0.84 10.39
CA VAL A 186 -11.28 -1.41 10.74
C VAL A 186 -11.67 -2.33 9.61
N ASP A 187 -11.91 -3.59 9.93
CA ASP A 187 -12.27 -4.56 8.90
C ASP A 187 -13.11 -5.70 9.50
N VAL A 188 -13.61 -6.58 8.64
CA VAL A 188 -14.44 -7.71 9.01
C VAL A 188 -13.59 -8.98 9.08
N ASP A 189 -13.79 -9.78 10.13
CA ASP A 189 -13.14 -11.09 10.29
C ASP A 189 -13.78 -12.10 9.34
N ARG A 190 -13.36 -12.07 8.08
CA ARG A 190 -13.84 -12.92 6.97
C ARG A 190 -12.69 -13.26 6.01
N PRO A 191 -12.83 -14.28 5.17
CA PRO A 191 -11.93 -14.52 4.04
C PRO A 191 -11.81 -13.28 3.12
N THR A 192 -10.62 -13.06 2.58
CA THR A 192 -10.31 -11.86 1.79
C THR A 192 -11.05 -11.78 0.45
N ASP A 193 -11.59 -12.88 -0.05
CA ASP A 193 -12.50 -12.93 -1.20
C ASP A 193 -13.97 -12.63 -0.84
N ARG A 194 -14.25 -12.33 0.42
CA ARG A 194 -15.60 -12.06 0.97
C ARG A 194 -15.68 -10.73 1.72
N HIS A 195 -14.95 -9.72 1.25
CA HIS A 195 -14.92 -8.36 1.82
C HIS A 195 -14.60 -8.36 3.33
N GLY A 196 -13.40 -8.87 3.65
CA GLY A 196 -12.85 -8.86 4.99
C GLY A 196 -11.42 -9.38 5.00
N ILE A 197 -10.79 -9.38 6.15
CA ILE A 197 -9.48 -9.99 6.34
C ILE A 197 -9.40 -10.60 7.75
N PRO A 198 -8.98 -11.88 7.88
CA PRO A 198 -8.74 -12.47 9.18
C PRO A 198 -7.67 -11.68 9.96
N PRO A 199 -7.87 -11.40 11.26
CA PRO A 199 -6.92 -10.63 12.07
C PRO A 199 -5.49 -11.15 12.02
N ASP A 200 -5.28 -12.47 12.08
CA ASP A 200 -3.94 -13.07 12.08
C ASP A 200 -3.19 -12.81 10.77
N LEU A 201 -3.89 -12.82 9.63
CA LEU A 201 -3.31 -12.46 8.34
C LEU A 201 -2.96 -10.96 8.29
N LEU A 202 -3.86 -10.10 8.74
CA LEU A 202 -3.60 -8.66 8.86
C LEU A 202 -2.35 -8.39 9.71
N PHE A 203 -2.26 -9.02 10.89
CA PHE A 203 -1.12 -8.82 11.80
C PHE A 203 0.19 -9.29 11.18
N CYS A 204 0.16 -10.42 10.46
CA CYS A 204 1.33 -10.92 9.75
C CYS A 204 1.79 -9.94 8.66
N GLU A 205 0.89 -9.47 7.77
CA GLU A 205 1.23 -8.55 6.69
C GLU A 205 1.82 -7.24 7.21
N PHE A 206 1.24 -6.66 8.27
CA PHE A 206 1.78 -5.47 8.92
C PHE A 206 3.15 -5.72 9.57
N ALA A 207 3.30 -6.84 10.27
CA ALA A 207 4.57 -7.21 10.90
C ALA A 207 5.69 -7.43 9.87
N ALA A 208 5.38 -8.04 8.72
CA ALA A 208 6.33 -8.28 7.64
C ALA A 208 6.96 -6.97 7.09
N VAL A 209 6.25 -5.85 7.24
CA VAL A 209 6.72 -4.52 6.78
C VAL A 209 7.25 -3.65 7.95
N GLY A 210 7.38 -4.23 9.13
CA GLY A 210 7.96 -3.57 10.31
C GLY A 210 6.97 -2.70 11.07
N PHE A 211 5.70 -3.11 11.10
CA PHE A 211 4.72 -2.58 12.06
C PHE A 211 4.54 -3.56 13.22
N ARG A 212 4.08 -3.04 14.33
CA ARG A 212 3.67 -3.80 15.50
C ARG A 212 2.24 -3.44 15.86
N LEU A 213 1.44 -4.45 16.16
CA LEU A 213 0.11 -4.25 16.74
C LEU A 213 0.25 -3.55 18.10
N SER A 214 -0.44 -2.44 18.29
CA SER A 214 -0.45 -1.68 19.54
C SER A 214 -1.79 -1.73 20.27
N GLU A 215 -2.88 -2.01 19.55
CA GLU A 215 -4.21 -2.17 20.12
C GLU A 215 -5.08 -3.04 19.21
N PHE A 216 -5.89 -3.93 19.78
CA PHE A 216 -6.84 -4.76 19.05
C PHE A 216 -8.13 -4.89 19.85
N VAL A 217 -9.27 -4.59 19.22
CA VAL A 217 -10.58 -4.67 19.86
C VAL A 217 -11.56 -5.33 18.89
N ARG A 218 -12.14 -6.46 19.28
CA ARG A 218 -13.29 -7.01 18.55
C ARG A 218 -14.50 -6.12 18.78
N LYS A 219 -15.20 -5.77 17.71
CA LYS A 219 -16.35 -4.86 17.72
C LYS A 219 -17.53 -5.51 16.99
N PRO A 220 -18.26 -6.42 17.68
CA PRO A 220 -19.40 -7.09 17.07
C PRO A 220 -20.46 -6.13 16.52
N GLU A 221 -20.65 -4.97 17.17
CA GLU A 221 -21.54 -3.91 16.71
C GLU A 221 -21.12 -3.29 15.37
N LEU A 222 -19.82 -3.36 15.03
CA LEU A 222 -19.28 -2.94 13.73
C LEU A 222 -19.12 -4.14 12.77
N GLN A 223 -19.66 -5.30 13.15
CA GLN A 223 -19.51 -6.58 12.44
C GLN A 223 -18.06 -7.02 12.20
N GLY A 224 -17.09 -6.46 12.97
CA GLY A 224 -15.69 -6.69 12.72
C GLY A 224 -14.78 -6.38 13.90
N TYR A 225 -13.67 -5.75 13.62
CA TYR A 225 -12.66 -5.41 14.61
C TYR A 225 -12.00 -4.06 14.29
N TYR A 226 -11.40 -3.50 15.33
CA TYR A 226 -10.46 -2.38 15.27
C TYR A 226 -9.05 -2.91 15.56
N ALA A 227 -8.07 -2.54 14.74
CA ALA A 227 -6.66 -2.83 14.96
C ALA A 227 -5.84 -1.56 14.77
N GLN A 228 -4.87 -1.32 15.66
CA GLN A 228 -3.99 -0.18 15.61
C GLN A 228 -2.54 -0.63 15.56
N PHE A 229 -1.78 -0.06 14.64
CA PHE A 229 -0.39 -0.41 14.41
C PHE A 229 0.54 0.80 14.56
N GLU A 230 1.76 0.54 15.00
CA GLU A 230 2.83 1.51 15.04
C GLU A 230 4.06 1.01 14.29
N ALA A 231 4.77 1.92 13.63
CA ALA A 231 6.02 1.60 12.98
C ALA A 231 7.13 1.34 14.02
N VAL A 232 7.84 0.23 13.87
CA VAL A 232 8.93 -0.17 14.78
C VAL A 232 10.20 -0.53 14.03
N GLY A 233 11.36 -0.17 14.60
CA GLY A 233 12.66 -0.46 13.99
C GLY A 233 12.89 0.20 12.64
N ALA A 234 13.87 -0.28 11.91
CA ALA A 234 14.13 0.12 10.52
C ALA A 234 13.11 -0.53 9.57
N ARG A 235 12.77 0.15 8.47
CA ARG A 235 11.94 -0.42 7.41
C ARG A 235 12.73 -1.53 6.71
N PRO A 236 12.17 -2.75 6.52
CA PRO A 236 12.85 -3.83 5.83
C PRO A 236 13.13 -3.47 4.37
N GLY A 237 14.14 -4.07 3.77
CA GLY A 237 14.32 -3.98 2.31
C GLY A 237 13.20 -4.74 1.59
N PRO A 238 12.68 -4.26 0.46
CA PRO A 238 11.58 -4.91 -0.26
C PRO A 238 11.80 -6.41 -0.50
N GLY A 239 12.97 -6.80 -1.01
CA GLY A 239 13.32 -8.19 -1.29
C GLY A 239 13.57 -9.07 -0.05
N THR A 240 13.54 -8.50 1.16
CA THR A 240 13.68 -9.27 2.41
C THR A 240 12.32 -9.58 3.07
N ILE A 241 11.25 -9.05 2.54
CA ILE A 241 9.90 -9.26 3.05
C ILE A 241 9.47 -10.68 2.69
N VAL A 242 9.04 -11.44 3.69
CA VAL A 242 8.50 -12.80 3.52
C VAL A 242 6.98 -12.70 3.48
N PRO A 243 6.32 -13.17 2.40
CA PRO A 243 4.87 -13.11 2.30
C PRO A 243 4.18 -14.00 3.34
N CYS A 244 3.09 -13.50 3.90
CA CYS A 244 2.23 -14.24 4.82
C CYS A 244 1.37 -15.24 4.05
N ARG A 245 1.09 -16.39 4.65
CA ARG A 245 0.24 -17.45 4.07
C ARG A 245 -1.02 -17.62 4.90
N ILE A 246 -2.15 -17.81 4.24
CA ILE A 246 -3.43 -18.09 4.91
C ILE A 246 -3.33 -19.37 5.77
N ALA A 247 -2.58 -20.39 5.33
CA ALA A 247 -2.37 -21.63 6.07
C ALA A 247 -1.56 -21.48 7.37
N ASP A 248 -0.80 -20.38 7.52
CA ASP A 248 -0.03 -20.11 8.74
C ASP A 248 -0.90 -19.38 9.78
N ALA A 249 -1.95 -18.70 9.37
CA ALA A 249 -2.93 -18.08 10.25
C ALA A 249 -3.76 -19.11 11.04
N ASP A 250 -4.01 -20.26 10.45
CA ASP A 250 -4.80 -21.35 11.09
C ASP A 250 -4.02 -22.13 12.18
N LYS A 251 -2.68 -21.94 12.25
CA LYS A 251 -1.81 -22.65 13.22
C LYS A 251 -1.54 -21.88 14.51
N THR A 252 -1.91 -20.59 14.56
CA THR A 252 -1.65 -19.72 15.71
C THR A 252 -2.86 -19.57 16.63
N THR A 253 -3.69 -20.58 16.78
CA THR A 253 -4.67 -20.61 17.88
C THR A 253 -3.93 -20.68 19.21
N VAL A 254 -3.65 -19.51 19.77
CA VAL A 254 -3.28 -19.35 21.17
C VAL A 254 -4.41 -19.95 22.00
N LYS A 255 -4.16 -21.09 22.67
CA LYS A 255 -5.08 -21.62 23.65
C LYS A 255 -5.30 -20.56 24.72
N PRO A 256 -6.56 -20.22 25.05
CA PRO A 256 -6.82 -19.39 26.21
C PRO A 256 -6.35 -20.17 27.46
N GLY A 257 -5.44 -19.55 28.21
CA GLY A 257 -5.08 -19.99 29.57
C GLY A 257 -6.10 -19.49 30.56
#